data_7cb9f61bfea651d9337f8b2e410d5bab
#
_entry.id   7cb9f61bfea651d9337f8b2e410d5bab
#
_cell.length_a   1.000
_cell.length_b   1.000
_cell.length_c   1.000
_cell.angle_alpha   90.00
_cell.angle_beta   90.00
_cell.angle_gamma   90.00
#
_symmetry.space_group_name_H-M   'P 1'
#
loop_
_entity.id
_entity.type
_entity.pdbx_description
1 polymer ?
#
loop_
_entity_poly.entity_id
_entity_poly.type
_entity_poly.pdbx_seq_one_letter_code
_entity_poly.pdbx_strand_id
1 'polypeptide(L)'
;MYIYHYLVNIIIERIDLMLPKKNYYLNDYFDLFNSRLDKEKEYMKTDIFEHDNKYIIETDLPGIKKEDIKVNYENGYLSITAIKKNLSSNPNTYVRRERFYGEIKRSFYIGIKKETDIKASYQNGILQISFPKEDNPTKTSKNITIS
;
A
#
# COMPACT_ATOMS: atom_id res chain seq x y z
N MET A 1 -16.52 31.33 -23.01
CA MET A 1 -16.80 30.46 -21.86
C MET A 1 -17.24 29.06 -22.24
N TYR A 2 -18.11 28.89 -23.23
CA TYR A 2 -18.57 27.57 -23.73
C TYR A 2 -17.49 26.74 -24.45
N ILE A 3 -16.55 27.36 -25.13
CA ILE A 3 -15.46 26.70 -25.87
C ILE A 3 -14.47 26.05 -24.91
N TYR A 4 -14.22 26.68 -23.78
CA TYR A 4 -13.29 26.14 -22.77
C TYR A 4 -13.82 24.87 -22.09
N HIS A 5 -15.13 24.83 -21.83
CA HIS A 5 -15.79 23.65 -21.24
C HIS A 5 -15.83 22.48 -22.25
N TYR A 6 -15.99 22.79 -23.57
CA TYR A 6 -15.99 21.79 -24.60
C TYR A 6 -14.61 21.17 -24.85
N LEU A 7 -13.55 21.99 -24.78
CA LEU A 7 -12.16 21.51 -24.91
C LEU A 7 -11.71 20.70 -23.71
N VAL A 8 -12.12 21.08 -22.50
CA VAL A 8 -11.82 20.33 -21.26
C VAL A 8 -12.50 18.96 -21.29
N ASN A 9 -13.75 18.87 -21.74
CA ASN A 9 -14.45 17.59 -21.88
C ASN A 9 -13.83 16.68 -22.95
N ILE A 10 -13.39 17.23 -24.10
CA ILE A 10 -12.69 16.46 -25.14
C ILE A 10 -11.34 15.96 -24.64
N ILE A 11 -10.63 16.73 -23.81
CA ILE A 11 -9.36 16.32 -23.23
C ILE A 11 -9.59 15.21 -22.19
N ILE A 12 -10.63 15.31 -21.37
CA ILE A 12 -11.00 14.28 -20.38
C ILE A 12 -11.43 12.98 -21.07
N GLU A 13 -12.27 13.08 -22.14
CA GLU A 13 -12.67 11.89 -22.92
C GLU A 13 -11.49 11.25 -23.66
N ARG A 14 -10.51 12.03 -24.14
CA ARG A 14 -9.30 11.49 -24.78
C ARG A 14 -8.32 10.87 -23.78
N ILE A 15 -8.27 11.37 -22.57
CA ILE A 15 -7.48 10.75 -21.47
C ILE A 15 -8.13 9.42 -21.08
N ASP A 16 -9.45 9.34 -21.00
CA ASP A 16 -10.18 8.07 -20.74
C ASP A 16 -10.01 7.05 -21.88
N LEU A 17 -9.79 7.50 -23.14
CA LEU A 17 -9.53 6.61 -24.27
C LEU A 17 -8.08 6.13 -24.35
N MET A 18 -7.14 6.86 -23.74
CA MET A 18 -5.72 6.47 -23.65
C MET A 18 -5.39 5.58 -22.46
N LEU A 19 -6.29 5.48 -21.49
CA LEU A 19 -6.17 4.52 -20.41
C LEU A 19 -6.80 3.20 -20.86
N PRO A 20 -6.04 2.12 -21.04
CA PRO A 20 -6.62 0.82 -21.38
C PRO A 20 -7.62 0.40 -20.32
N LYS A 21 -8.84 0.14 -20.73
CA LYS A 21 -10.00 -0.21 -19.89
C LYS A 21 -9.96 -1.60 -19.24
N LYS A 22 -8.79 -2.25 -19.16
CA LYS A 22 -8.68 -3.59 -18.53
C LYS A 22 -7.35 -3.80 -17.85
N ASN A 23 -7.42 -4.08 -16.55
CA ASN A 23 -6.37 -4.71 -15.75
C ASN A 23 -5.04 -3.94 -15.71
N TYR A 24 -5.08 -2.65 -15.37
CA TYR A 24 -3.91 -2.06 -14.75
C TYR A 24 -3.76 -2.71 -13.39
N TYR A 25 -2.83 -3.63 -13.34
CA TYR A 25 -2.31 -4.08 -12.07
C TYR A 25 -1.91 -2.83 -11.30
N LEU A 26 -2.33 -2.75 -10.07
CA LEU A 26 -1.86 -1.74 -9.11
C LEU A 26 -0.33 -1.49 -9.25
N ASN A 27 0.45 -2.43 -9.75
CA ASN A 27 1.86 -2.35 -10.03
C ASN A 27 2.29 -1.18 -10.94
N ASP A 28 1.63 -0.93 -12.08
CA ASP A 28 2.12 0.08 -13.03
C ASP A 28 1.92 1.51 -12.52
N TYR A 29 0.87 1.74 -11.76
CA TYR A 29 0.67 3.00 -11.04
C TYR A 29 1.67 3.18 -9.90
N PHE A 30 2.09 2.08 -9.27
CA PHE A 30 3.04 2.09 -8.16
C PHE A 30 4.48 2.30 -8.61
N ASP A 31 4.88 1.76 -9.74
CA ASP A 31 6.24 1.89 -10.24
C ASP A 31 6.55 3.32 -10.71
N LEU A 32 5.58 4.08 -11.19
CA LEU A 32 5.76 5.49 -11.55
C LEU A 32 6.02 6.41 -10.35
N PHE A 33 5.47 6.11 -9.19
CA PHE A 33 5.67 6.88 -7.95
C PHE A 33 6.80 6.36 -7.07
N ASN A 34 7.23 5.11 -7.23
CA ASN A 34 8.18 4.44 -6.35
C ASN A 34 9.61 4.32 -6.90
N SER A 35 9.97 5.02 -7.98
CA SER A 35 11.34 4.98 -8.53
C SER A 35 12.43 5.52 -7.57
N ARG A 36 12.08 5.96 -6.38
CA ARG A 36 13.01 6.45 -5.35
C ARG A 36 13.26 5.52 -4.16
N LEU A 37 12.59 4.36 -4.08
CA LEU A 37 12.55 3.58 -2.84
C LEU A 37 12.87 2.10 -3.05
N ASP A 38 13.97 1.80 -3.72
CA ASP A 38 14.45 0.41 -3.92
C ASP A 38 14.64 -0.36 -2.60
N LYS A 39 14.98 0.34 -1.51
CA LYS A 39 15.15 -0.28 -0.18
C LYS A 39 13.84 -0.76 0.43
N GLU A 40 12.74 -0.04 0.24
CA GLU A 40 11.44 -0.43 0.81
C GLU A 40 10.90 -1.69 0.14
N LYS A 41 11.11 -1.85 -1.17
CA LYS A 41 10.76 -3.07 -1.91
C LYS A 41 11.56 -4.29 -1.44
N GLU A 42 12.78 -4.10 -0.99
CA GLU A 42 13.64 -5.18 -0.50
C GLU A 42 13.18 -5.73 0.86
N TYR A 43 12.74 -4.83 1.76
CA TYR A 43 12.41 -5.19 3.15
C TYR A 43 10.92 -5.38 3.42
N MET A 44 10.06 -5.04 2.46
CA MET A 44 8.60 -5.16 2.55
C MET A 44 8.07 -5.76 1.24
N LYS A 45 8.48 -6.99 0.92
CA LYS A 45 8.01 -7.70 -0.27
C LYS A 45 6.51 -7.92 -0.18
N THR A 46 5.82 -7.63 -1.26
CA THR A 46 4.36 -7.57 -1.27
C THR A 46 3.81 -8.21 -2.53
N ASP A 47 2.86 -9.11 -2.35
CA ASP A 47 2.00 -9.64 -3.41
C ASP A 47 0.61 -9.00 -3.33
N ILE A 48 0.01 -8.73 -4.49
CA ILE A 48 -1.34 -8.21 -4.60
C ILE A 48 -2.11 -9.09 -5.57
N PHE A 49 -3.25 -9.61 -5.12
CA PHE A 49 -4.10 -10.49 -5.93
C PHE A 49 -5.59 -10.26 -5.68
N GLU A 50 -6.42 -10.81 -6.56
CA GLU A 50 -7.87 -10.75 -6.44
C GLU A 50 -8.44 -12.06 -5.89
N HIS A 51 -9.38 -11.94 -4.96
CA HIS A 51 -10.14 -13.05 -4.41
C HIS A 51 -11.52 -12.58 -3.95
N ASP A 52 -12.58 -13.26 -4.37
CA ASP A 52 -13.97 -12.98 -3.97
C ASP A 52 -14.37 -11.51 -4.08
N ASN A 53 -14.14 -10.89 -5.24
CA ASN A 53 -14.43 -9.49 -5.54
C ASN A 53 -13.71 -8.47 -4.63
N LYS A 54 -12.59 -8.87 -4.06
CA LYS A 54 -11.70 -8.04 -3.26
C LYS A 54 -10.29 -8.06 -3.82
N TYR A 55 -9.54 -7.01 -3.54
CA TYR A 55 -8.08 -7.06 -3.60
C TYR A 55 -7.54 -7.47 -2.25
N ILE A 56 -6.49 -8.28 -2.29
CA ILE A 56 -5.73 -8.72 -1.12
C ILE A 56 -4.29 -8.30 -1.32
N ILE A 57 -3.75 -7.62 -0.33
CA ILE A 57 -2.34 -7.26 -0.23
C ILE A 57 -1.73 -8.16 0.84
N GLU A 58 -0.71 -8.92 0.49
CA GLU A 58 0.10 -9.70 1.44
C GLU A 58 1.51 -9.15 1.47
N THR A 59 1.98 -8.79 2.65
CA THR A 59 3.28 -8.15 2.85
C THR A 59 4.09 -8.91 3.88
N ASP A 60 5.32 -9.28 3.51
CA ASP A 60 6.28 -9.93 4.40
C ASP A 60 6.88 -8.93 5.39
N LEU A 61 6.68 -9.17 6.68
CA LEU A 61 7.23 -8.38 7.78
C LEU A 61 7.85 -9.30 8.85
N PRO A 62 8.84 -10.13 8.48
CA PRO A 62 9.40 -11.12 9.39
C PRO A 62 10.17 -10.48 10.54
N GLY A 63 9.93 -10.98 11.76
CA GLY A 63 10.60 -10.51 12.95
C GLY A 63 10.16 -9.15 13.46
N ILE A 64 8.98 -8.67 13.02
CA ILE A 64 8.33 -7.44 13.50
C ILE A 64 7.17 -7.85 14.40
N LYS A 65 6.98 -7.17 15.52
CA LYS A 65 5.83 -7.39 16.38
C LYS A 65 4.62 -6.63 15.85
N LYS A 66 3.41 -7.15 16.10
CA LYS A 66 2.15 -6.52 15.65
C LYS A 66 2.03 -5.07 16.13
N GLU A 67 2.42 -4.78 17.36
CA GLU A 67 2.40 -3.43 17.94
C GLU A 67 3.36 -2.44 17.27
N ASP A 68 4.34 -2.93 16.50
CA ASP A 68 5.30 -2.14 15.74
C ASP A 68 4.88 -1.95 14.27
N ILE A 69 3.67 -2.39 13.91
CA ILE A 69 3.08 -2.23 12.58
C ILE A 69 1.90 -1.26 12.67
N LYS A 70 1.87 -0.29 11.78
CA LYS A 70 0.74 0.65 11.63
C LYS A 70 0.24 0.61 10.20
N VAL A 71 -1.08 0.53 10.05
CA VAL A 71 -1.77 0.63 8.77
C VAL A 71 -2.68 1.84 8.82
N ASN A 72 -2.48 2.78 7.92
CA ASN A 72 -3.29 3.99 7.80
C ASN A 72 -3.89 4.08 6.40
N TYR A 73 -5.13 4.54 6.32
CA TYR A 73 -5.81 4.81 5.07
C TYR A 73 -6.30 6.25 5.05
N GLU A 74 -5.92 6.99 4.01
CA GLU A 74 -6.29 8.39 3.85
C GLU A 74 -6.35 8.78 2.37
N ASN A 75 -7.45 9.41 1.95
CA ASN A 75 -7.62 9.95 0.60
C ASN A 75 -7.29 8.95 -0.54
N GLY A 76 -7.66 7.70 -0.38
CA GLY A 76 -7.39 6.64 -1.35
C GLY A 76 -6.02 5.97 -1.20
N TYR A 77 -5.17 6.44 -0.30
CA TYR A 77 -3.86 5.85 -0.04
C TYR A 77 -3.87 4.99 1.22
N LEU A 78 -3.43 3.77 1.07
CA LEU A 78 -3.14 2.83 2.15
C LEU A 78 -1.65 2.88 2.44
N SER A 79 -1.27 3.22 3.66
CA SER A 79 0.12 3.29 4.09
C SER A 79 0.40 2.26 5.17
N ILE A 80 1.45 1.47 4.98
CA ILE A 80 1.96 0.50 5.93
C ILE A 80 3.28 1.06 6.47
N THR A 81 3.39 1.20 7.78
CA THR A 81 4.62 1.57 8.47
C THR A 81 4.98 0.47 9.45
N ALA A 82 6.20 -0.02 9.41
CA ALA A 82 6.68 -1.07 10.30
C ALA A 82 8.06 -0.73 10.87
N ILE A 83 8.25 -1.00 12.16
CA ILE A 83 9.51 -0.72 12.87
C ILE A 83 10.15 -2.04 13.29
N LYS A 84 11.29 -2.36 12.68
CA LYS A 84 12.09 -3.53 13.06
C LYS A 84 13.13 -3.13 14.10
N LYS A 85 12.89 -3.50 15.35
CA LYS A 85 13.76 -3.18 16.48
C LYS A 85 14.93 -4.17 16.57
N ASN A 86 16.11 -3.66 16.89
CA ASN A 86 17.21 -4.52 17.28
C ASN A 86 17.07 -4.88 18.77
N LEU A 87 16.59 -6.08 19.04
CA LEU A 87 16.43 -6.58 20.41
C LEU A 87 17.70 -7.27 20.95
N SER A 88 18.80 -7.26 20.19
CA SER A 88 20.06 -7.81 20.66
C SER A 88 20.64 -6.89 21.73
N SER A 89 20.69 -7.37 22.96
CA SER A 89 21.33 -6.71 24.09
C SER A 89 22.88 -6.75 24.02
N ASN A 90 23.43 -7.35 22.98
CA ASN A 90 24.87 -7.48 22.78
C ASN A 90 25.39 -6.36 21.88
N PRO A 91 26.03 -5.30 22.42
CA PRO A 91 26.61 -4.23 21.61
C PRO A 91 27.86 -4.66 20.84
N ASN A 92 28.19 -5.96 20.87
CA ASN A 92 29.49 -6.44 20.48
C ASN A 92 29.63 -6.66 18.98
N THR A 93 30.80 -6.33 18.52
CA THR A 93 31.49 -6.55 17.27
C THR A 93 30.85 -7.62 16.39
N TYR A 94 29.95 -7.19 15.49
CA TYR A 94 29.49 -8.06 14.41
C TYR A 94 30.67 -8.36 13.48
N VAL A 95 30.96 -9.61 13.23
CA VAL A 95 31.86 -10.03 12.17
C VAL A 95 31.22 -9.76 10.81
N ARG A 96 29.89 -9.92 10.71
CA ARG A 96 29.08 -9.58 9.53
C ARG A 96 27.67 -9.22 9.96
N ARG A 97 27.11 -8.16 9.37
CA ARG A 97 25.74 -7.68 9.66
C ARG A 97 25.01 -7.45 8.35
N GLU A 98 24.00 -8.26 8.07
CA GLU A 98 23.16 -8.19 6.87
C GLU A 98 21.70 -7.84 7.20
N ARG A 99 21.26 -8.06 8.43
CA ARG A 99 19.88 -7.81 8.84
C ARG A 99 19.62 -6.32 8.95
N PHE A 100 18.50 -5.89 8.33
CA PHE A 100 18.01 -4.52 8.47
C PHE A 100 17.31 -4.31 9.81
N TYR A 101 17.46 -3.12 10.37
CA TYR A 101 16.73 -2.60 11.51
C TYR A 101 16.38 -1.14 11.26
N GLY A 102 15.19 -0.72 11.72
CA GLY A 102 14.70 0.64 11.54
C GLY A 102 13.26 0.67 11.07
N GLU A 103 12.82 1.84 10.67
CA GLU A 103 11.50 2.07 10.12
C GLU A 103 11.50 1.82 8.60
N ILE A 104 10.49 1.10 8.15
CA ILE A 104 10.16 0.92 6.74
C ILE A 104 8.71 1.36 6.52
N LYS A 105 8.46 2.01 5.38
CA LYS A 105 7.13 2.50 5.02
C LYS A 105 6.84 2.21 3.55
N ARG A 106 5.64 1.73 3.27
CA ARG A 106 5.15 1.52 1.92
C ARG A 106 3.73 2.03 1.78
N SER A 107 3.41 2.68 0.66
CA SER A 107 2.08 3.22 0.40
C SER A 107 1.53 2.71 -0.92
N PHE A 108 0.22 2.48 -0.95
CA PHE A 108 -0.52 1.98 -2.09
C PHE A 108 -1.75 2.85 -2.33
N TYR A 109 -1.97 3.25 -3.58
CA TYR A 109 -3.24 3.85 -3.95
C TYR A 109 -4.26 2.74 -4.19
N ILE A 110 -5.30 2.69 -3.38
CA ILE A 110 -6.33 1.65 -3.45
C ILE A 110 -7.70 2.19 -3.85
N GLY A 111 -7.77 3.47 -4.24
CA GLY A 111 -9.03 4.15 -4.55
C GLY A 111 -9.81 4.57 -3.30
N ILE A 112 -10.96 5.17 -3.50
CA ILE A 112 -11.80 5.65 -2.40
C ILE A 112 -12.64 4.51 -1.85
N LYS A 113 -12.36 4.09 -0.63
CA LYS A 113 -13.03 2.98 0.07
C LYS A 113 -13.70 3.48 1.36
N LYS A 114 -14.70 2.73 1.83
CA LYS A 114 -15.13 2.87 3.22
C LYS A 114 -14.11 2.20 4.11
N GLU A 115 -13.73 2.87 5.19
CA GLU A 115 -12.79 2.31 6.16
C GLU A 115 -13.23 0.96 6.73
N THR A 116 -14.53 0.82 7.01
CA THR A 116 -15.13 -0.41 7.54
C THR A 116 -14.94 -1.61 6.62
N ASP A 117 -14.69 -1.38 5.33
CA ASP A 117 -14.52 -2.41 4.33
C ASP A 117 -13.06 -2.82 4.15
N ILE A 118 -12.12 -2.06 4.74
CA ILE A 118 -10.69 -2.38 4.77
C ILE A 118 -10.40 -3.17 6.03
N LYS A 119 -9.88 -4.38 5.85
CA LYS A 119 -9.53 -5.28 6.96
C LYS A 119 -8.07 -5.63 6.90
N ALA A 120 -7.43 -5.70 8.06
CA ALA A 120 -6.03 -6.09 8.18
C ALA A 120 -5.87 -7.16 9.26
N SER A 121 -5.02 -8.14 8.98
CA SER A 121 -4.61 -9.18 9.92
C SER A 121 -3.11 -9.43 9.81
N TYR A 122 -2.48 -9.80 10.92
CA TYR A 122 -1.05 -10.11 10.95
C TYR A 122 -0.80 -11.43 11.65
N GLN A 123 -0.24 -12.38 10.93
CA GLN A 123 0.08 -13.71 11.43
C GLN A 123 1.35 -14.25 10.76
N ASN A 124 2.17 -14.96 11.50
CA ASN A 124 3.37 -15.63 10.99
C ASN A 124 4.32 -14.73 10.18
N GLY A 125 4.41 -13.45 10.52
CA GLY A 125 5.25 -12.49 9.81
C GLY A 125 4.66 -11.97 8.50
N ILE A 126 3.39 -12.26 8.21
CA ILE A 126 2.68 -11.79 7.02
C ILE A 126 1.56 -10.84 7.44
N LEU A 127 1.58 -9.62 6.92
CA LEU A 127 0.48 -8.67 7.01
C LEU A 127 -0.41 -8.85 5.79
N GLN A 128 -1.67 -9.23 6.03
CA GLN A 128 -2.68 -9.33 4.99
C GLN A 128 -3.69 -8.19 5.13
N ILE A 129 -3.95 -7.47 4.04
CA ILE A 129 -4.94 -6.40 3.98
C ILE A 129 -5.90 -6.71 2.84
N SER A 130 -7.20 -6.67 3.12
CA SER A 130 -8.25 -6.87 2.11
C SER A 130 -9.19 -5.69 2.02
N PHE A 131 -9.63 -5.36 0.80
CA PHE A 131 -10.57 -4.29 0.52
C PHE A 131 -11.37 -4.59 -0.76
N PRO A 132 -12.60 -4.05 -0.90
CA PRO A 132 -13.42 -4.30 -2.08
C PRO A 132 -12.80 -3.69 -3.33
N LYS A 133 -13.05 -4.30 -4.49
CA LYS A 133 -12.61 -3.78 -5.79
C LYS A 133 -13.29 -2.47 -6.16
N GLU A 134 -14.57 -2.33 -5.80
CA GLU A 134 -15.36 -1.16 -6.11
C GLU A 134 -14.99 0.04 -5.25
N ASP A 135 -14.97 1.22 -5.85
CA ASP A 135 -14.72 2.46 -5.15
C ASP A 135 -15.98 2.97 -4.43
N ASN A 136 -15.77 3.65 -3.31
CA ASN A 136 -16.83 4.34 -2.59
C ASN A 136 -16.59 5.86 -2.64
N PRO A 137 -17.58 6.66 -3.03
CA PRO A 137 -17.41 8.11 -3.19
C PRO A 137 -17.21 8.88 -1.87
N THR A 138 -17.35 8.23 -0.72
CA THR A 138 -17.17 8.88 0.58
C THR A 138 -15.69 8.94 0.95
N LYS A 139 -15.13 10.16 1.04
CA LYS A 139 -13.75 10.38 1.50
C LYS A 139 -13.69 10.32 3.01
N THR A 140 -12.86 9.45 3.53
CA THR A 140 -12.60 9.32 4.98
C THR A 140 -11.12 9.06 5.23
N SER A 141 -10.64 9.44 6.41
CA SER A 141 -9.26 9.22 6.87
C SER A 141 -9.28 8.49 8.21
N LYS A 142 -8.52 7.40 8.36
CA LYS A 142 -8.41 6.69 9.63
C LYS A 142 -7.25 5.70 9.69
N ASN A 143 -6.85 5.37 10.92
CA ASN A 143 -5.96 4.25 11.20
C ASN A 143 -6.71 2.92 11.12
N ILE A 144 -6.15 1.96 10.40
CA ILE A 144 -6.70 0.61 10.28
C ILE A 144 -6.14 -0.27 11.40
N THR A 145 -7.04 -0.88 12.18
CA THR A 145 -6.65 -1.80 13.25
C THR A 145 -6.26 -3.15 12.67
N ILE A 146 -5.09 -3.65 13.09
CA ILE A 146 -4.60 -4.98 12.72
C ILE A 146 -5.16 -6.00 13.71
N SER A 147 -5.88 -6.98 13.21
CA SER A 147 -6.40 -8.09 14.01
C SER A 147 -5.36 -9.16 14.34
#